data_81c72c4e042de6a9b8b2b4cb23bd3286
#
_entry.id   81c72c4e042de6a9b8b2b4cb23bd3286
#
_cell.length_a   1.000
_cell.length_b   1.000
_cell.length_c   1.000
_cell.angle_alpha   90.00
_cell.angle_beta   90.00
_cell.angle_gamma   90.00
#
_symmetry.space_group_name_H-M   'P 1'
#
loop_
_entity.id
_entity.type
_entity.pdbx_description
1 polymer ?
#
loop_
_entity_poly.entity_id
_entity_poly.type
_entity_poly.pdbx_seq_one_letter_code
_entity_poly.pdbx_strand_id
1 'polypeptide(L)'
;MKSALSQNLSIDIGPSGRAVSQEIDIDLLDNIYQHLTMERKANVQYFSIALWFKERDLNGFSSFFLNESNDEMEHAYKFSDYLIARGQSVKLQDLPSPLQNWKSIEEIIT
;
A
#
# COMPACT_ATOMS: atom_id res chain seq x y z
N MET A 1 -11.18 20.71 -6.01
CA MET A 1 -11.36 20.99 -5.38
C MET A 1 -11.00 21.61 -4.57
N LYS A 2 -10.91 22.21 -4.27
CA LYS A 2 -10.56 22.80 -3.66
C LYS A 2 -10.48 23.83 -3.24
N SER A 3 -10.80 24.32 -3.35
CA SER A 3 -10.36 25.36 -3.29
C SER A 3 -10.57 26.25 -2.16
N ALA A 4 -11.54 27.03 -1.99
CA ALA A 4 -11.71 27.85 -0.80
C ALA A 4 -11.66 27.04 0.45
N LEU A 5 -12.24 25.89 0.39
CA LEU A 5 -12.23 24.98 1.52
C LEU A 5 -10.81 24.58 1.90
N SER A 6 -10.02 24.19 0.91
CA SER A 6 -8.67 23.78 1.20
C SER A 6 -7.81 24.92 1.69
N GLN A 7 -8.06 26.13 1.22
CA GLN A 7 -7.31 27.28 1.68
C GLN A 7 -7.51 27.54 3.16
N ASN A 8 -8.73 27.39 3.64
CA ASN A 8 -9.04 27.73 5.01
C ASN A 8 -8.78 26.60 5.96
N LEU A 9 -8.92 25.36 5.53
CA LEU A 9 -8.88 24.22 6.43
C LEU A 9 -7.56 23.50 6.41
N SER A 10 -6.97 23.34 5.24
CA SER A 10 -5.79 22.51 5.11
C SER A 10 -4.60 23.05 5.87
N ILE A 11 -4.52 24.36 6.05
CA ILE A 11 -3.38 24.98 6.74
C ILE A 11 -3.37 24.63 8.21
N ASP A 12 -4.52 24.75 8.83
CA ASP A 12 -4.61 24.60 10.28
C ASP A 12 -4.96 23.18 10.68
N ILE A 13 -5.56 22.44 9.82
CA ILE A 13 -6.07 21.14 10.18
C ILE A 13 -5.07 20.06 9.83
N GLY A 14 -4.90 19.72 8.59
CA GLY A 14 -3.96 18.69 8.21
C GLY A 14 -3.83 17.60 9.27
N PRO A 15 -2.79 16.82 9.25
CA PRO A 15 -2.60 15.80 10.28
C PRO A 15 -2.53 16.43 11.67
N SER A 16 -1.96 17.62 11.77
CA SER A 16 -1.79 18.28 13.04
C SER A 16 -3.09 18.80 13.64
N GLY A 17 -4.16 18.87 12.85
CA GLY A 17 -5.45 19.28 13.39
C GLY A 17 -6.02 18.30 14.39
N ARG A 18 -5.43 17.15 14.48
CA ARG A 18 -5.82 16.12 15.43
C ARG A 18 -4.86 16.12 16.61
N ALA A 19 -5.39 15.86 17.79
CA ALA A 19 -4.55 15.76 18.97
C ALA A 19 -3.69 14.50 18.85
N VAL A 20 -2.40 14.66 19.12
CA VAL A 20 -1.48 13.54 19.12
C VAL A 20 -1.13 13.25 20.56
N SER A 21 -1.48 12.07 21.04
CA SER A 21 -1.30 11.72 22.44
C SER A 21 0.16 11.59 22.82
N GLN A 22 0.99 11.13 21.91
CA GLN A 22 2.42 10.98 22.15
C GLN A 22 3.15 10.86 20.83
N GLU A 23 4.42 11.21 20.86
CA GLU A 23 5.24 11.07 19.69
C GLU A 23 5.52 9.60 19.42
N ILE A 24 5.62 9.27 18.15
CA ILE A 24 6.00 7.93 17.76
C ILE A 24 7.53 7.84 17.74
N ASP A 25 8.06 6.74 18.25
CA ASP A 25 9.49 6.50 18.23
C ASP A 25 10.00 6.46 16.79
N ILE A 26 11.17 7.08 16.55
CA ILE A 26 11.68 7.21 15.18
C ILE A 26 12.02 5.87 14.55
N ASP A 27 12.53 4.92 15.35
CA ASP A 27 12.84 3.61 14.81
C ASP A 27 11.57 2.84 14.47
N LEU A 28 10.54 2.97 15.29
CA LEU A 28 9.26 2.36 15.00
C LEU A 28 8.62 2.99 13.76
N LEU A 29 8.71 4.31 13.65
CA LEU A 29 8.18 5.02 12.50
C LEU A 29 8.82 4.52 11.21
N ASP A 30 10.14 4.43 11.20
CA ASP A 30 10.88 3.96 10.04
C ASP A 30 10.50 2.53 9.68
N ASN A 31 10.36 1.68 10.69
CA ASN A 31 9.96 0.29 10.51
C ASN A 31 8.56 0.19 9.89
N ILE A 32 7.64 1.01 10.35
CA ILE A 32 6.27 1.00 9.81
C ILE A 32 6.28 1.45 8.35
N TYR A 33 7.07 2.47 8.01
CA TYR A 33 7.17 2.91 6.62
C TYR A 33 7.76 1.83 5.72
N GLN A 34 8.74 1.08 6.23
CA GLN A 34 9.31 -0.04 5.47
C GLN A 34 8.25 -1.10 5.20
N HIS A 35 7.49 -1.45 6.22
CA HIS A 35 6.41 -2.43 6.06
C HIS A 35 5.33 -1.93 5.12
N LEU A 36 4.95 -0.67 5.23
CA LEU A 36 3.97 -0.08 4.32
C LEU A 36 4.42 -0.22 2.87
N THR A 37 5.69 0.10 2.61
CA THR A 37 6.23 0.00 1.26
C THR A 37 6.27 -1.44 0.78
N MET A 38 6.65 -2.38 1.65
CA MET A 38 6.68 -3.80 1.31
C MET A 38 5.30 -4.33 0.95
N GLU A 39 4.27 -3.95 1.72
CA GLU A 39 2.91 -4.39 1.44
C GLU A 39 2.41 -3.82 0.12
N ARG A 40 2.76 -2.58 -0.18
CA ARG A 40 2.39 -1.97 -1.45
C ARG A 40 3.08 -2.64 -2.63
N LYS A 41 4.36 -3.01 -2.47
CA LYS A 41 5.09 -3.75 -3.49
C LYS A 41 4.44 -5.12 -3.73
N ALA A 42 4.10 -5.79 -2.65
CA ALA A 42 3.46 -7.11 -2.76
C ALA A 42 2.10 -7.00 -3.44
N ASN A 43 1.34 -5.94 -3.12
CA ASN A 43 0.06 -5.69 -3.76
C ASN A 43 0.19 -5.63 -5.29
N VAL A 44 1.11 -4.81 -5.79
CA VAL A 44 1.25 -4.66 -7.24
C VAL A 44 1.84 -5.90 -7.89
N GLN A 45 2.74 -6.61 -7.19
CA GLN A 45 3.31 -7.83 -7.72
C GLN A 45 2.27 -8.93 -7.85
N TYR A 46 1.46 -9.13 -6.84
CA TYR A 46 0.38 -10.12 -6.89
C TYR A 46 -0.65 -9.76 -7.95
N PHE A 47 -0.93 -8.48 -8.12
CA PHE A 47 -1.85 -8.05 -9.16
C PHE A 47 -1.30 -8.40 -10.54
N SER A 48 -0.02 -8.17 -10.78
CA SER A 48 0.65 -8.52 -12.02
C SER A 48 0.54 -10.02 -12.30
N ILE A 49 0.79 -10.82 -11.27
CA ILE A 49 0.68 -12.28 -11.38
C ILE A 49 -0.75 -12.69 -11.72
N ALA A 50 -1.73 -12.06 -11.07
CA ALA A 50 -3.13 -12.38 -11.34
C ALA A 50 -3.49 -12.10 -12.81
N LEU A 51 -2.98 -11.00 -13.37
CA LEU A 51 -3.24 -10.66 -14.75
C LEU A 51 -2.57 -11.64 -15.70
N TRP A 52 -1.36 -12.08 -15.39
CA TRP A 52 -0.65 -13.04 -16.20
C TRP A 52 -1.44 -14.36 -16.30
N PHE A 53 -1.98 -14.82 -15.19
CA PHE A 53 -2.82 -16.02 -15.20
C PHE A 53 -4.14 -15.79 -15.93
N LYS A 54 -4.72 -14.59 -15.78
CA LYS A 54 -5.99 -14.26 -16.42
C LYS A 54 -5.85 -14.29 -17.95
N GLU A 55 -4.74 -13.77 -18.46
CA GLU A 55 -4.48 -13.77 -19.88
C GLU A 55 -4.38 -15.18 -20.48
N ARG A 56 -4.13 -16.17 -19.64
CA ARG A 56 -3.99 -17.57 -20.04
C ARG A 56 -5.19 -18.42 -19.64
N ASP A 57 -6.27 -17.76 -19.25
CA ASP A 57 -7.53 -18.39 -18.82
C ASP A 57 -7.36 -19.34 -17.64
N LEU A 58 -6.33 -19.12 -16.84
CA LEU A 58 -6.11 -19.88 -15.62
C LEU A 58 -6.79 -19.14 -14.47
N ASN A 59 -8.11 -19.19 -14.49
CA ASN A 59 -8.93 -18.30 -13.65
C ASN A 59 -8.82 -18.60 -12.16
N GLY A 60 -8.59 -19.85 -11.78
CA GLY A 60 -8.42 -20.22 -10.38
C GLY A 60 -7.17 -19.57 -9.79
N PHE A 61 -6.06 -19.69 -10.50
CA PHE A 61 -4.82 -19.04 -10.08
C PHE A 61 -4.97 -17.53 -10.09
N SER A 62 -5.62 -16.99 -11.12
CA SER A 62 -5.83 -15.54 -11.21
C SER A 62 -6.60 -15.02 -10.01
N SER A 63 -7.69 -15.70 -9.64
CA SER A 63 -8.50 -15.29 -8.49
C SER A 63 -7.71 -15.39 -7.20
N PHE A 64 -6.91 -16.44 -7.05
CA PHE A 64 -6.09 -16.60 -5.85
C PHE A 64 -5.15 -15.41 -5.67
N PHE A 65 -4.42 -15.05 -6.73
CA PHE A 65 -3.46 -13.97 -6.61
C PHE A 65 -4.12 -12.60 -6.54
N LEU A 66 -5.29 -12.45 -7.12
CA LEU A 66 -6.04 -11.21 -6.95
C LEU A 66 -6.45 -11.02 -5.48
N ASN A 67 -6.87 -12.10 -4.83
CA ASN A 67 -7.19 -12.03 -3.41
C ASN A 67 -5.96 -11.71 -2.57
N GLU A 68 -4.80 -12.29 -2.91
CA GLU A 68 -3.56 -11.97 -2.22
C GLU A 68 -3.20 -10.51 -2.40
N SER A 69 -3.40 -9.98 -3.61
CA SER A 69 -3.16 -8.57 -3.90
C SER A 69 -4.03 -7.68 -3.01
N ASN A 70 -5.30 -8.01 -2.90
CA ASN A 70 -6.25 -7.24 -2.09
C ASN A 70 -5.88 -7.29 -0.61
N ASP A 71 -5.43 -8.46 -0.13
CA ASP A 71 -5.02 -8.61 1.27
C ASP A 71 -3.83 -7.70 1.59
N GLU A 72 -2.87 -7.62 0.67
CA GLU A 72 -1.72 -6.75 0.89
C GLU A 72 -2.11 -5.28 0.90
N MET A 73 -3.09 -4.90 0.09
CA MET A 73 -3.59 -3.54 0.11
C MET A 73 -4.26 -3.22 1.45
N GLU A 74 -4.99 -4.18 2.00
CA GLU A 74 -5.58 -4.01 3.33
C GLU A 74 -4.50 -3.83 4.40
N HIS A 75 -3.42 -4.61 4.32
CA HIS A 75 -2.30 -4.47 5.25
C HIS A 75 -1.69 -3.08 5.12
N ALA A 76 -1.48 -2.62 3.90
CA ALA A 76 -0.92 -1.30 3.66
C ALA A 76 -1.82 -0.21 4.25
N TYR A 77 -3.12 -0.37 4.09
CA TYR A 77 -4.07 0.59 4.65
C TYR A 77 -4.01 0.62 6.16
N LYS A 78 -3.89 -0.55 6.81
CA LYS A 78 -3.80 -0.62 8.26
C LYS A 78 -2.56 0.10 8.80
N PHE A 79 -1.41 -0.06 8.12
CA PHE A 79 -0.22 0.68 8.51
C PHE A 79 -0.43 2.18 8.35
N SER A 80 -1.05 2.59 7.23
CA SER A 80 -1.32 4.00 6.98
C SER A 80 -2.28 4.57 8.03
N ASP A 81 -3.31 3.81 8.34
CA ASP A 81 -4.30 4.23 9.34
C ASP A 81 -3.66 4.41 10.70
N TYR A 82 -2.78 3.50 11.08
CA TYR A 82 -2.05 3.61 12.33
C TYR A 82 -1.21 4.90 12.36
N LEU A 83 -0.50 5.17 11.26
CA LEU A 83 0.32 6.39 11.19
C LEU A 83 -0.55 7.64 11.33
N ILE A 84 -1.68 7.67 10.64
CA ILE A 84 -2.59 8.81 10.70
C ILE A 84 -3.12 8.98 12.13
N ALA A 85 -3.47 7.88 12.78
CA ALA A 85 -3.95 7.93 14.16
C ALA A 85 -2.88 8.46 15.11
N ARG A 86 -1.61 8.35 14.74
CA ARG A 86 -0.50 8.89 15.54
C ARG A 86 -0.08 10.27 15.08
N GLY A 87 -0.91 10.94 14.27
CA GLY A 87 -0.66 12.32 13.87
C GLY A 87 0.32 12.47 12.72
N GLN A 88 0.67 11.38 12.07
CA GLN A 88 1.59 11.43 10.94
C GLN A 88 0.86 11.72 9.64
N SER A 89 1.55 12.38 8.73
CA SER A 89 1.09 12.50 7.34
C SER A 89 1.78 11.38 6.56
N VAL A 90 0.98 10.50 5.98
CA VAL A 90 1.54 9.34 5.32
C VAL A 90 2.16 9.74 4.00
N LYS A 91 3.44 9.41 3.82
CA LYS A 91 4.17 9.67 2.59
C LYS A 91 4.42 8.33 1.89
N LEU A 92 3.99 8.27 0.64
CA LEU A 92 4.12 7.04 -0.13
C LEU A 92 5.34 7.13 -1.03
N GLN A 93 6.16 6.09 -0.97
CA GLN A 93 7.35 6.01 -1.79
C GLN A 93 6.99 5.56 -3.21
N ASP A 94 7.81 5.96 -4.16
CA ASP A 94 7.70 5.42 -5.51
C ASP A 94 8.00 3.93 -5.46
N LEU A 95 7.32 3.19 -6.31
CA LEU A 95 7.53 1.76 -6.40
C LEU A 95 8.10 1.39 -7.77
N PRO A 96 9.03 0.44 -7.82
CA PRO A 96 9.46 -0.06 -9.11
C PRO A 96 8.34 -0.84 -9.78
N SER A 97 8.40 -0.94 -11.10
CA SER A 97 7.44 -1.78 -11.81
C SER A 97 7.56 -3.22 -11.34
N PRO A 98 6.44 -3.92 -11.18
CA PRO A 98 6.53 -5.33 -10.81
C PRO A 98 7.06 -6.16 -11.96
N LEU A 99 7.46 -7.39 -11.65
CA LEU A 99 7.72 -8.37 -12.69
C LEU A 99 6.41 -8.66 -13.41
N GLN A 100 6.46 -8.79 -14.74
CA GLN A 100 5.23 -8.93 -15.52
C GLN A 100 5.24 -10.15 -16.43
N ASN A 101 6.37 -10.80 -16.59
CA ASN A 101 6.49 -11.95 -17.48
C ASN A 101 7.25 -13.07 -16.82
N TRP A 102 6.77 -14.26 -17.03
CA TRP A 102 7.41 -15.48 -16.55
C TRP A 102 7.39 -16.51 -17.67
N LYS A 103 8.33 -17.43 -17.64
CA LYS A 103 8.42 -18.48 -18.65
C LYS A 103 7.47 -19.62 -18.38
N SER A 104 7.10 -19.83 -17.12
CA SER A 104 6.27 -20.96 -16.73
C SER A 104 5.58 -20.66 -15.42
N ILE A 105 4.57 -21.46 -15.11
CA ILE A 105 3.87 -21.38 -13.82
C ILE A 105 4.84 -21.65 -12.70
N GLU A 106 5.78 -22.57 -12.89
CA GLU A 106 6.75 -22.94 -11.87
C GLU A 106 7.59 -21.73 -11.43
N GLU A 107 7.94 -20.85 -12.36
CA GLU A 107 8.70 -19.65 -12.01
C GLU A 107 7.96 -18.76 -11.03
N ILE A 108 6.65 -18.72 -11.14
CA ILE A 108 5.85 -17.87 -10.28
C ILE A 108 5.71 -18.50 -8.90
N ILE A 109 5.50 -19.81 -8.85
CA ILE A 109 5.13 -20.50 -7.63
C ILE A 109 6.34 -20.80 -6.75
N THR A 110 7.48 -21.01 -7.34
CA THR A 110 8.70 -21.30 -6.56
C THR A 110 9.49 -20.04 -6.29
#